data_a49c2a6e52347e8a8f03b7511aacfcf6
#
_entry.id   a49c2a6e52347e8a8f03b7511aacfcf6
#
_cell.length_a   1.000
_cell.length_b   1.000
_cell.length_c   1.000
_cell.angle_alpha   90.00
_cell.angle_beta   90.00
_cell.angle_gamma   90.00
#
_symmetry.space_group_name_H-M   'P 1'
#
loop_
_entity.id
_entity.type
_entity.pdbx_description
1 polymer ?
#
loop_
_entity_poly.entity_id
_entity_poly.type
_entity_poly.pdbx_seq_one_letter_code
_entity_poly.pdbx_strand_id
1 'polypeptide(L)'
;MSNGDAYNFPVIREYIGYADALYGFKSGFDKVVLSLGLKSGGYWPGNESKGLTNHQSTIFLFDADSGKVKAMVGGNYLTAMRTAASSSVSIKHLAREDAKILGMIGAGHQSAFQLRAAVKQRNFERILGWNRNSEKLSLLEAVAVDLGLPFEEVSLDELGAQADVIISITSSFAPILKATQVKAGTHIACMGTDTKGKQKIEAALVAKATVFTDEIAQAITIGECQHAIADGSMTAERITEIGAVISGKHSGRTSADEITLFNGTGVGLQDLSVASD
;
A
#
# COMPACT_ATOMS: atom_id res chain seq x y z
N MET A 1 -3.13 -13.25 -11.52
CA MET A 1 -3.88 -12.16 -12.14
C MET A 1 -3.40 -11.89 -13.57
N SER A 2 -2.17 -11.48 -13.82
CA SER A 2 -1.67 -11.14 -15.17
C SER A 2 -1.85 -12.21 -16.26
N ASN A 3 -2.03 -13.47 -15.90
CA ASN A 3 -2.26 -14.58 -16.82
C ASN A 3 -3.73 -15.00 -16.91
N GLY A 4 -4.65 -14.33 -16.16
CA GLY A 4 -6.06 -14.69 -16.12
C GLY A 4 -6.43 -15.87 -15.21
N ASP A 5 -5.43 -16.43 -14.49
CA ASP A 5 -5.63 -17.61 -13.62
C ASP A 5 -6.13 -17.25 -12.21
N ALA A 6 -6.04 -15.99 -11.83
CA ALA A 6 -6.50 -15.51 -10.54
C ALA A 6 -7.20 -14.15 -10.67
N TYR A 7 -8.25 -13.92 -9.90
CA TYR A 7 -9.04 -12.70 -9.94
C TYR A 7 -9.63 -12.36 -8.58
N ASN A 8 -9.81 -11.06 -8.33
CA ASN A 8 -10.54 -10.57 -7.18
C ASN A 8 -12.02 -10.40 -7.52
N PHE A 9 -12.87 -10.61 -6.54
CA PHE A 9 -14.26 -10.19 -6.61
C PHE A 9 -14.39 -8.70 -6.22
N PRO A 10 -15.48 -8.02 -6.60
CA PRO A 10 -15.70 -6.63 -6.21
C PRO A 10 -15.60 -6.43 -4.70
N VAL A 11 -14.87 -5.38 -4.30
CA VAL A 11 -14.70 -5.04 -2.89
C VAL A 11 -15.96 -4.38 -2.37
N ILE A 12 -16.41 -4.81 -1.20
CA ILE A 12 -17.46 -4.14 -0.43
C ILE A 12 -16.80 -3.51 0.79
N ARG A 13 -16.99 -2.20 0.98
CA ARG A 13 -16.46 -1.46 2.14
C ARG A 13 -17.34 -0.25 2.44
N GLU A 14 -18.00 -0.30 3.58
CA GLU A 14 -19.03 0.65 3.96
C GLU A 14 -18.84 1.15 5.41
N TYR A 15 -19.31 2.37 5.68
CA TYR A 15 -19.51 2.83 7.04
C TYR A 15 -20.71 2.11 7.65
N ILE A 16 -20.53 1.52 8.84
CA ILE A 16 -21.61 0.75 9.49
C ILE A 16 -22.57 1.64 10.30
N GLY A 17 -22.37 2.96 10.32
CA GLY A 17 -23.21 3.90 11.09
C GLY A 17 -23.05 3.79 12.61
N TYR A 18 -22.01 3.11 13.09
CA TYR A 18 -21.71 2.93 14.51
C TYR A 18 -20.21 3.04 14.75
N ALA A 19 -19.79 3.74 15.82
CA ALA A 19 -18.39 3.91 16.24
C ALA A 19 -17.44 4.44 15.15
N ASP A 20 -17.94 5.21 14.19
CA ASP A 20 -17.22 5.71 13.01
C ASP A 20 -16.44 4.61 12.26
N ALA A 21 -16.96 3.38 12.37
CA ALA A 21 -16.27 2.22 11.85
C ALA A 21 -16.60 1.96 10.39
N LEU A 22 -15.55 1.50 9.68
CA LEU A 22 -15.63 0.94 8.34
C LEU A 22 -15.57 -0.57 8.42
N TYR A 23 -16.42 -1.27 7.68
CA TYR A 23 -16.41 -2.72 7.59
C TYR A 23 -16.61 -3.19 6.14
N GLY A 24 -16.07 -4.38 5.81
CA GLY A 24 -16.24 -4.91 4.47
C GLY A 24 -15.51 -6.22 4.21
N PHE A 25 -15.50 -6.59 2.93
CA PHE A 25 -14.96 -7.85 2.44
C PHE A 25 -14.04 -7.61 1.25
N LYS A 26 -12.93 -8.36 1.22
CA LYS A 26 -12.07 -8.52 0.05
C LYS A 26 -11.96 -10.01 -0.22
N SER A 27 -12.31 -10.45 -1.41
CA SER A 27 -12.38 -11.86 -1.78
C SER A 27 -11.82 -12.11 -3.17
N GLY A 28 -11.52 -13.36 -3.48
CA GLY A 28 -10.98 -13.73 -4.78
C GLY A 28 -10.81 -15.23 -4.92
N PHE A 29 -10.36 -15.63 -6.09
CA PHE A 29 -10.07 -17.01 -6.42
C PHE A 29 -8.80 -17.12 -7.25
N ASP A 30 -7.88 -17.97 -6.82
CA ASP A 30 -6.72 -18.41 -7.60
C ASP A 30 -6.96 -19.85 -8.07
N LYS A 31 -7.09 -20.01 -9.39
CA LYS A 31 -7.37 -21.31 -10.03
C LYS A 31 -6.16 -22.25 -10.03
N VAL A 32 -4.93 -21.71 -9.95
CA VAL A 32 -3.72 -22.52 -10.02
C VAL A 32 -3.52 -23.32 -8.74
N VAL A 33 -3.71 -22.64 -7.60
CA VAL A 33 -3.53 -23.26 -6.27
C VAL A 33 -4.86 -23.56 -5.58
N LEU A 34 -5.99 -23.36 -6.27
CA LEU A 34 -7.35 -23.54 -5.77
C LEU A 34 -7.62 -22.79 -4.44
N SER A 35 -7.03 -21.61 -4.31
CA SER A 35 -7.24 -20.76 -3.13
C SER A 35 -8.47 -19.89 -3.32
N LEU A 36 -9.58 -20.29 -2.71
CA LEU A 36 -10.86 -19.58 -2.66
C LEU A 36 -11.08 -19.04 -1.26
N GLY A 37 -11.48 -17.77 -1.15
CA GLY A 37 -11.76 -17.24 0.18
C GLY A 37 -12.11 -15.77 0.21
N LEU A 38 -12.24 -15.28 1.44
CA LEU A 38 -12.48 -13.87 1.72
C LEU A 38 -11.76 -13.43 2.99
N LYS A 39 -11.35 -12.18 3.02
CA LYS A 39 -11.02 -11.47 4.26
C LYS A 39 -12.20 -10.57 4.63
N SER A 40 -12.76 -10.80 5.81
CA SER A 40 -13.75 -9.94 6.45
C SER A 40 -13.06 -9.08 7.50
N GLY A 41 -13.33 -7.76 7.52
CA GLY A 41 -12.73 -6.88 8.50
C GLY A 41 -12.94 -5.41 8.20
N GLY A 42 -12.34 -4.57 9.03
CA GLY A 42 -12.55 -3.16 8.92
C GLY A 42 -11.60 -2.31 9.77
N TYR A 43 -12.02 -1.08 10.01
CA TYR A 43 -11.27 -0.08 10.76
C TYR A 43 -12.17 0.55 11.82
N TRP A 44 -11.75 0.50 13.07
CA TRP A 44 -12.41 1.09 14.24
C TRP A 44 -11.47 2.11 14.88
N PRO A 45 -11.66 3.42 14.65
CA PRO A 45 -10.71 4.47 15.09
C PRO A 45 -10.55 4.54 16.62
N GLY A 46 -11.54 4.08 17.39
CA GLY A 46 -11.50 4.07 18.86
C GLY A 46 -10.83 2.84 19.50
N ASN A 47 -10.28 1.90 18.73
CA ASN A 47 -9.72 0.67 19.30
C ASN A 47 -8.42 0.88 20.08
N GLU A 48 -7.59 1.88 19.72
CA GLU A 48 -6.35 2.18 20.46
C GLU A 48 -6.63 2.46 21.95
N SER A 49 -7.74 3.15 22.27
CA SER A 49 -8.14 3.43 23.65
C SER A 49 -8.54 2.17 24.44
N LYS A 50 -8.76 1.05 23.74
CA LYS A 50 -9.11 -0.26 24.31
C LYS A 50 -7.92 -1.24 24.29
N GLY A 51 -6.72 -0.76 23.93
CA GLY A 51 -5.53 -1.61 23.78
C GLY A 51 -5.56 -2.55 22.57
N LEU A 52 -6.41 -2.26 21.57
CA LEU A 52 -6.56 -3.03 20.35
C LEU A 52 -6.03 -2.26 19.14
N THR A 53 -5.63 -2.96 18.09
CA THR A 53 -5.34 -2.32 16.81
C THR A 53 -6.63 -1.82 16.15
N ASN A 54 -6.56 -0.66 15.51
CA ASN A 54 -7.73 -0.08 14.82
C ASN A 54 -8.22 -0.93 13.65
N HIS A 55 -7.32 -1.66 12.99
CA HIS A 55 -7.67 -2.62 11.95
C HIS A 55 -7.90 -4.00 12.56
N GLN A 56 -9.07 -4.60 12.28
CA GLN A 56 -9.43 -5.94 12.70
C GLN A 56 -9.90 -6.74 11.49
N SER A 57 -9.40 -7.98 11.34
CA SER A 57 -9.79 -8.83 10.22
C SER A 57 -9.65 -10.31 10.50
N THR A 58 -10.47 -11.10 9.82
CA THR A 58 -10.44 -12.57 9.80
C THR A 58 -10.47 -13.03 8.34
N ILE A 59 -9.69 -14.04 8.00
CA ILE A 59 -9.63 -14.64 6.67
C ILE A 59 -10.34 -15.98 6.75
N PHE A 60 -11.24 -16.25 5.79
CA PHE A 60 -11.92 -17.51 5.61
C PHE A 60 -11.45 -18.14 4.31
N LEU A 61 -10.98 -19.37 4.39
CA LEU A 61 -10.62 -20.20 3.25
C LEU A 61 -11.70 -21.26 3.03
N PHE A 62 -12.05 -21.47 1.77
CA PHE A 62 -13.05 -22.43 1.36
C PHE A 62 -12.45 -23.49 0.44
N ASP A 63 -12.99 -24.67 0.49
CA ASP A 63 -12.76 -25.71 -0.49
C ASP A 63 -13.42 -25.31 -1.82
N ALA A 64 -12.61 -25.23 -2.89
CA ALA A 64 -13.09 -24.72 -4.17
C ALA A 64 -14.10 -25.66 -4.86
N ASP A 65 -14.05 -26.96 -4.57
CA ASP A 65 -14.94 -27.95 -5.18
C ASP A 65 -16.29 -28.06 -4.47
N SER A 66 -16.30 -27.90 -3.13
CA SER A 66 -17.48 -28.15 -2.32
C SER A 66 -18.07 -26.90 -1.66
N GLY A 67 -17.33 -25.78 -1.62
CA GLY A 67 -17.72 -24.56 -0.90
C GLY A 67 -17.65 -24.69 0.63
N LYS A 68 -17.14 -25.79 1.18
CA LYS A 68 -17.01 -26.00 2.63
C LYS A 68 -15.90 -25.10 3.18
N VAL A 69 -16.08 -24.59 4.41
CA VAL A 69 -15.01 -23.85 5.12
C VAL A 69 -13.86 -24.81 5.39
N LYS A 70 -12.66 -24.44 4.94
CA LYS A 70 -11.38 -25.16 5.19
C LYS A 70 -10.68 -24.63 6.44
N ALA A 71 -10.63 -23.29 6.57
CA ALA A 71 -9.93 -22.66 7.68
C ALA A 71 -10.50 -21.27 7.99
N MET A 72 -10.29 -20.83 9.23
CA MET A 72 -10.49 -19.47 9.70
C MET A 72 -9.20 -18.99 10.34
N VAL A 73 -8.62 -17.94 9.81
CA VAL A 73 -7.29 -17.45 10.17
C VAL A 73 -7.36 -16.00 10.64
N GLY A 74 -6.67 -15.68 11.75
CA GLY A 74 -6.55 -14.31 12.24
C GLY A 74 -5.82 -13.43 11.22
N GLY A 75 -6.50 -12.39 10.71
CA GLY A 75 -6.00 -11.60 9.58
C GLY A 75 -5.15 -10.38 9.93
N ASN A 76 -5.06 -9.97 11.21
CA ASN A 76 -4.42 -8.70 11.57
C ASN A 76 -2.93 -8.68 11.22
N TYR A 77 -2.18 -9.68 11.69
CA TYR A 77 -0.75 -9.81 11.42
C TYR A 77 -0.47 -10.07 9.94
N LEU A 78 -1.22 -11.01 9.33
CA LEU A 78 -1.09 -11.34 7.91
C LEU A 78 -1.35 -10.11 7.02
N THR A 79 -2.36 -9.30 7.37
CA THR A 79 -2.62 -8.04 6.64
C THR A 79 -1.43 -7.08 6.73
N ALA A 80 -0.77 -6.97 7.88
CA ALA A 80 0.41 -6.12 8.01
C ALA A 80 1.57 -6.62 7.14
N MET A 81 1.86 -7.91 7.19
CA MET A 81 2.93 -8.55 6.43
C MET A 81 2.70 -8.47 4.92
N ARG A 82 1.51 -8.84 4.39
CA ARG A 82 1.23 -8.82 2.95
C ARG A 82 1.18 -7.38 2.40
N THR A 83 0.76 -6.39 3.23
CA THR A 83 0.78 -4.98 2.80
C THR A 83 2.22 -4.48 2.68
N ALA A 84 3.09 -4.83 3.61
CA ALA A 84 4.50 -4.52 3.54
C ALA A 84 5.21 -5.25 2.38
N ALA A 85 4.84 -6.50 2.12
CA ALA A 85 5.35 -7.24 0.96
C ALA A 85 4.95 -6.58 -0.36
N SER A 86 3.72 -6.07 -0.46
CA SER A 86 3.24 -5.39 -1.67
C SER A 86 4.04 -4.13 -2.00
N SER A 87 4.29 -3.26 -1.01
CA SER A 87 5.16 -2.09 -1.20
C SER A 87 6.61 -2.50 -1.51
N SER A 88 7.10 -3.54 -0.86
CA SER A 88 8.44 -4.10 -1.09
C SER A 88 8.62 -4.59 -2.53
N VAL A 89 7.62 -5.30 -3.07
CA VAL A 89 7.60 -5.72 -4.49
C VAL A 89 7.61 -4.50 -5.41
N SER A 90 6.85 -3.45 -5.11
CA SER A 90 6.87 -2.24 -5.92
C SER A 90 8.25 -1.56 -5.91
N ILE A 91 8.90 -1.46 -4.76
CA ILE A 91 10.26 -0.92 -4.63
C ILE A 91 11.25 -1.75 -5.46
N LYS A 92 11.17 -3.08 -5.36
CA LYS A 92 12.03 -4.00 -6.11
C LYS A 92 11.97 -3.76 -7.62
N HIS A 93 10.78 -3.54 -8.17
CA HIS A 93 10.56 -3.48 -9.60
C HIS A 93 10.52 -2.07 -10.19
N LEU A 94 10.24 -1.04 -9.37
CA LEU A 94 9.97 0.31 -9.85
C LEU A 94 10.91 1.39 -9.28
N ALA A 95 11.55 1.16 -8.14
CA ALA A 95 12.56 2.10 -7.63
C ALA A 95 13.87 1.95 -8.40
N ARG A 96 14.64 3.05 -8.52
CA ARG A 96 15.99 3.00 -9.07
C ARG A 96 16.86 2.03 -8.28
N GLU A 97 17.81 1.38 -8.92
CA GLU A 97 18.71 0.43 -8.25
C GLU A 97 19.68 1.13 -7.30
N ASP A 98 20.07 2.37 -7.62
CA ASP A 98 20.95 3.21 -6.83
C ASP A 98 20.25 4.03 -5.73
N ALA A 99 18.99 3.75 -5.42
CA ALA A 99 18.23 4.43 -4.36
C ALA A 99 18.89 4.25 -2.99
N LYS A 100 19.15 5.39 -2.29
CA LYS A 100 19.88 5.45 -1.02
C LYS A 100 19.06 5.99 0.15
N ILE A 101 18.05 6.79 -0.10
CA ILE A 101 17.29 7.50 0.93
C ILE A 101 15.85 7.03 0.92
N LEU A 102 15.40 6.46 2.05
CA LEU A 102 14.02 6.02 2.25
C LEU A 102 13.24 7.05 3.07
N GLY A 103 12.16 7.60 2.49
CA GLY A 103 11.21 8.48 3.17
C GLY A 103 9.99 7.69 3.66
N MET A 104 9.60 7.91 4.92
CA MET A 104 8.41 7.33 5.54
C MET A 104 7.41 8.41 5.91
N ILE A 105 6.21 8.37 5.33
CA ILE A 105 5.10 9.26 5.67
C ILE A 105 4.04 8.46 6.43
N GLY A 106 3.94 8.70 7.74
CA GLY A 106 3.08 7.97 8.67
C GLY A 106 3.86 7.04 9.59
N ALA A 107 3.51 7.05 10.88
CA ALA A 107 4.16 6.30 11.95
C ALA A 107 3.15 5.47 12.77
N GLY A 108 2.17 4.83 12.09
CA GLY A 108 1.21 3.91 12.69
C GLY A 108 1.72 2.47 12.75
N HIS A 109 0.87 1.55 13.23
CA HIS A 109 1.18 0.12 13.34
C HIS A 109 1.80 -0.49 12.08
N GLN A 110 1.29 -0.13 10.90
CA GLN A 110 1.78 -0.65 9.61
C GLN A 110 3.19 -0.17 9.25
N SER A 111 3.62 1.00 9.72
CA SER A 111 4.86 1.65 9.27
C SER A 111 6.11 0.83 9.63
N ALA A 112 6.13 0.16 10.78
CA ALA A 112 7.24 -0.70 11.19
C ALA A 112 7.43 -1.90 10.23
N PHE A 113 6.33 -2.51 9.79
CA PHE A 113 6.37 -3.60 8.80
C PHE A 113 6.83 -3.11 7.44
N GLN A 114 6.34 -1.94 7.01
CA GLN A 114 6.74 -1.29 5.77
C GLN A 114 8.24 -1.03 5.73
N LEU A 115 8.78 -0.42 6.79
CA LEU A 115 10.19 -0.09 6.91
C LEU A 115 11.07 -1.35 6.85
N ARG A 116 10.76 -2.38 7.66
CA ARG A 116 11.51 -3.65 7.68
C ARG A 116 11.50 -4.40 6.34
N ALA A 117 10.42 -4.30 5.57
CA ALA A 117 10.34 -4.92 4.26
C ALA A 117 11.07 -4.11 3.18
N ALA A 118 10.96 -2.78 3.21
CA ALA A 118 11.55 -1.89 2.22
C ALA A 118 13.08 -1.92 2.22
N VAL A 119 13.71 -1.94 3.40
CA VAL A 119 15.19 -1.95 3.52
C VAL A 119 15.85 -3.20 2.93
N LYS A 120 15.08 -4.26 2.68
CA LYS A 120 15.58 -5.47 2.01
C LYS A 120 15.66 -5.33 0.48
N GLN A 121 15.12 -4.26 -0.10
CA GLN A 121 15.02 -4.12 -1.53
C GLN A 121 16.11 -3.25 -2.15
N ARG A 122 16.71 -2.36 -1.37
CA ARG A 122 17.80 -1.47 -1.79
C ARG A 122 18.79 -1.28 -0.64
N ASN A 123 19.99 -0.84 -0.95
CA ASN A 123 21.03 -0.52 0.03
C ASN A 123 20.82 0.92 0.55
N PHE A 124 19.76 1.12 1.33
CA PHE A 124 19.48 2.42 1.92
C PHE A 124 20.56 2.80 2.94
N GLU A 125 20.91 4.08 2.96
CA GLU A 125 21.94 4.64 3.84
C GLU A 125 21.31 5.41 5.02
N ARG A 126 20.08 5.92 4.85
CA ARG A 126 19.33 6.60 5.90
C ARG A 126 17.82 6.58 5.65
N ILE A 127 17.08 6.86 6.73
CA ILE A 127 15.62 6.92 6.75
C ILE A 127 15.20 8.33 7.16
N LEU A 128 14.34 8.94 6.36
CA LEU A 128 13.67 10.20 6.68
C LEU A 128 12.25 9.90 7.12
N GLY A 129 11.81 10.49 8.23
CA GLY A 129 10.47 10.27 8.78
C GLY A 129 9.65 11.56 8.86
N TRP A 130 8.38 11.46 8.51
CA TRP A 130 7.39 12.49 8.78
C TRP A 130 6.08 11.88 9.27
N ASN A 131 5.51 12.49 10.30
CA ASN A 131 4.17 12.17 10.79
C ASN A 131 3.51 13.44 11.36
N ARG A 132 2.19 13.58 11.22
CA ARG A 132 1.43 14.72 11.76
C ARG A 132 1.65 14.91 13.27
N ASN A 133 1.70 13.80 14.03
CA ASN A 133 2.12 13.80 15.43
C ASN A 133 3.55 13.23 15.47
N SER A 134 4.54 14.12 15.66
CA SER A 134 5.96 13.77 15.66
C SER A 134 6.35 12.78 16.77
N GLU A 135 5.67 12.78 17.92
CA GLU A 135 5.94 11.83 19.01
C GLU A 135 5.82 10.36 18.55
N LYS A 136 4.95 10.08 17.58
CA LYS A 136 4.80 8.72 17.01
C LYS A 136 5.99 8.29 16.16
N LEU A 137 6.90 9.20 15.78
CA LEU A 137 8.09 8.86 15.00
C LEU A 137 9.09 8.02 15.80
N SER A 138 9.01 8.05 17.14
CA SER A 138 9.80 7.18 18.01
C SER A 138 9.69 5.68 17.66
N LEU A 139 8.54 5.24 17.12
CA LEU A 139 8.37 3.88 16.61
C LEU A 139 9.28 3.61 15.39
N LEU A 140 9.34 4.55 14.44
CA LEU A 140 10.19 4.41 13.26
C LEU A 140 11.67 4.50 13.61
N GLU A 141 12.03 5.41 14.52
CA GLU A 141 13.39 5.55 15.02
C GLU A 141 13.87 4.25 15.69
N ALA A 142 13.07 3.65 16.57
CA ALA A 142 13.38 2.37 17.19
C ALA A 142 13.61 1.26 16.15
N VAL A 143 12.78 1.19 15.12
CA VAL A 143 12.94 0.21 14.03
C VAL A 143 14.19 0.50 13.20
N ALA A 144 14.52 1.77 12.94
CA ALA A 144 15.72 2.16 12.22
C ALA A 144 16.99 1.77 12.99
N VAL A 145 17.01 1.97 14.31
CA VAL A 145 18.10 1.52 15.20
C VAL A 145 18.29 0.00 15.11
N ASP A 146 17.21 -0.79 15.20
CA ASP A 146 17.27 -2.26 15.05
C ASP A 146 17.84 -2.69 13.68
N LEU A 147 17.64 -1.86 12.65
CA LEU A 147 18.13 -2.10 11.29
C LEU A 147 19.54 -1.55 11.04
N GLY A 148 20.12 -0.84 12.02
CA GLY A 148 21.45 -0.22 11.90
C GLY A 148 21.48 0.97 10.94
N LEU A 149 20.36 1.66 10.73
CA LEU A 149 20.24 2.80 9.82
C LEU A 149 19.98 4.10 10.58
N PRO A 150 20.63 5.22 10.19
CA PRO A 150 20.32 6.54 10.71
C PRO A 150 18.86 6.91 10.40
N PHE A 151 18.18 7.51 11.39
CA PHE A 151 16.83 8.06 11.27
C PHE A 151 16.84 9.56 11.51
N GLU A 152 16.10 10.30 10.72
CA GLU A 152 15.98 11.75 10.82
C GLU A 152 14.50 12.17 10.65
N GLU A 153 13.98 12.92 11.63
CA GLU A 153 12.70 13.61 11.49
C GLU A 153 12.91 14.85 10.63
N VAL A 154 12.11 15.00 9.57
CA VAL A 154 12.22 16.10 8.61
C VAL A 154 10.85 16.67 8.23
N SER A 155 10.83 17.84 7.62
CA SER A 155 9.63 18.38 6.98
C SER A 155 9.25 17.58 5.72
N LEU A 156 8.00 17.73 5.25
CA LEU A 156 7.56 17.11 3.99
C LEU A 156 8.34 17.63 2.77
N ASP A 157 8.72 18.91 2.79
CA ASP A 157 9.53 19.51 1.71
C ASP A 157 10.91 18.86 1.65
N GLU A 158 11.58 18.71 2.79
CA GLU A 158 12.88 18.04 2.87
C GLU A 158 12.79 16.57 2.51
N LEU A 159 11.75 15.86 3.00
CA LEU A 159 11.53 14.45 2.67
C LEU A 159 11.35 14.28 1.15
N GLY A 160 10.48 15.07 0.54
CA GLY A 160 10.20 14.98 -0.89
C GLY A 160 11.40 15.36 -1.77
N ALA A 161 12.22 16.36 -1.34
CA ALA A 161 13.40 16.80 -2.05
C ALA A 161 14.58 15.82 -1.96
N GLN A 162 14.64 14.99 -0.91
CA GLN A 162 15.79 14.13 -0.64
C GLN A 162 15.52 12.62 -0.88
N ALA A 163 14.31 12.13 -0.59
CA ALA A 163 14.03 10.70 -0.67
C ALA A 163 14.05 10.16 -2.10
N ASP A 164 14.68 9.01 -2.29
CA ASP A 164 14.66 8.26 -3.55
C ASP A 164 13.46 7.32 -3.61
N VAL A 165 13.02 6.84 -2.45
CA VAL A 165 11.82 6.04 -2.27
C VAL A 165 10.99 6.67 -1.16
N ILE A 166 9.69 6.84 -1.38
CA ILE A 166 8.74 7.35 -0.36
C ILE A 166 7.67 6.29 -0.15
N ILE A 167 7.44 5.89 1.11
CA ILE A 167 6.29 5.07 1.49
C ILE A 167 5.31 5.96 2.24
N SER A 168 4.09 6.11 1.72
CA SER A 168 3.01 6.79 2.41
C SER A 168 2.00 5.77 2.93
N ILE A 169 1.90 5.67 4.26
CA ILE A 169 1.03 4.72 4.98
C ILE A 169 0.22 5.44 6.06
N THR A 170 -0.65 6.33 5.65
CA THR A 170 -1.55 7.11 6.50
C THR A 170 -3.01 6.84 6.20
N SER A 171 -3.91 7.28 7.08
CA SER A 171 -5.37 7.23 6.88
C SER A 171 -5.96 8.58 6.46
N SER A 172 -5.19 9.45 5.81
CA SER A 172 -5.61 10.80 5.45
C SER A 172 -6.73 10.81 4.40
N PHE A 173 -7.63 11.80 4.54
CA PHE A 173 -8.64 12.16 3.55
C PHE A 173 -8.33 13.50 2.85
N ALA A 174 -7.09 13.97 2.98
CA ALA A 174 -6.59 15.17 2.30
C ALA A 174 -5.15 14.95 1.84
N PRO A 175 -4.72 15.59 0.74
CA PRO A 175 -3.37 15.46 0.24
C PRO A 175 -2.31 15.86 1.29
N ILE A 176 -1.31 15.03 1.46
CA ILE A 176 -0.16 15.27 2.34
C ILE A 176 1.04 15.67 1.48
N LEU A 177 1.32 14.91 0.41
CA LEU A 177 2.48 15.12 -0.47
C LEU A 177 2.04 15.78 -1.78
N LYS A 178 2.72 16.86 -2.17
CA LYS A 178 2.41 17.68 -3.35
C LYS A 178 3.40 17.43 -4.48
N ALA A 179 2.98 17.74 -5.73
CA ALA A 179 3.79 17.59 -6.93
C ALA A 179 5.07 18.45 -6.93
N THR A 180 5.04 19.59 -6.26
CA THR A 180 6.16 20.52 -6.15
C THR A 180 7.23 20.09 -5.14
N GLN A 181 6.91 19.14 -4.26
CA GLN A 181 7.82 18.67 -3.20
C GLN A 181 8.70 17.51 -3.66
N VAL A 182 8.27 16.73 -4.66
CA VAL A 182 8.91 15.47 -5.03
C VAL A 182 9.95 15.67 -6.15
N LYS A 183 11.19 15.28 -5.89
CA LYS A 183 12.25 15.30 -6.88
C LYS A 183 12.04 14.29 -8.00
N ALA A 184 12.65 14.53 -9.14
CA ALA A 184 12.72 13.57 -10.25
C ALA A 184 13.39 12.25 -9.80
N GLY A 185 12.97 11.15 -10.41
CA GLY A 185 13.52 9.81 -10.15
C GLY A 185 12.97 9.11 -8.90
N THR A 186 12.12 9.77 -8.10
CA THR A 186 11.54 9.16 -6.89
C THR A 186 10.56 8.04 -7.22
N HIS A 187 10.58 6.95 -6.43
CA HIS A 187 9.52 5.96 -6.38
C HIS A 187 8.63 6.20 -5.17
N ILE A 188 7.31 6.24 -5.37
CA ILE A 188 6.32 6.49 -4.30
C ILE A 188 5.42 5.26 -4.15
N ALA A 189 5.46 4.59 -3.00
CA ALA A 189 4.54 3.52 -2.63
C ALA A 189 3.40 4.09 -1.76
N CYS A 190 2.22 4.27 -2.37
CA CYS A 190 1.01 4.75 -1.70
C CYS A 190 0.22 3.57 -1.15
N MET A 191 0.34 3.30 0.15
CA MET A 191 -0.24 2.12 0.77
C MET A 191 -1.48 2.48 1.61
N GLY A 192 -2.54 1.65 1.51
CA GLY A 192 -3.72 1.75 2.37
C GLY A 192 -4.75 2.81 1.99
N THR A 193 -4.72 3.32 0.75
CA THR A 193 -5.87 4.04 0.18
C THR A 193 -6.81 3.02 -0.43
N ASP A 194 -7.86 2.70 0.30
CA ASP A 194 -8.78 1.59 0.03
C ASP A 194 -10.24 1.96 0.36
N THR A 195 -10.56 3.24 0.34
CA THR A 195 -11.88 3.76 0.70
C THR A 195 -12.15 5.02 -0.11
N LYS A 196 -13.38 5.19 -0.55
CA LYS A 196 -13.82 6.38 -1.29
C LYS A 196 -13.54 7.66 -0.49
N GLY A 197 -12.95 8.66 -1.15
CA GLY A 197 -12.59 9.95 -0.59
C GLY A 197 -11.25 10.00 0.13
N LYS A 198 -10.60 8.88 0.47
CA LYS A 198 -9.22 8.91 0.97
C LYS A 198 -8.28 9.53 -0.05
N GLN A 199 -7.33 10.33 0.45
CA GLN A 199 -6.29 10.94 -0.38
C GLN A 199 -5.05 11.22 0.47
N LYS A 200 -3.88 10.87 -0.04
CA LYS A 200 -2.57 11.18 0.58
C LYS A 200 -1.68 11.96 -0.36
N ILE A 201 -1.87 11.74 -1.64
CA ILE A 201 -1.08 12.33 -2.72
C ILE A 201 -1.95 13.32 -3.49
N GLU A 202 -1.39 14.48 -3.81
CA GLU A 202 -2.05 15.48 -4.65
C GLU A 202 -2.37 14.88 -6.03
N ALA A 203 -3.57 15.15 -6.58
CA ALA A 203 -3.98 14.64 -7.90
C ALA A 203 -2.97 15.02 -9.00
N ALA A 204 -2.41 16.23 -8.94
CA ALA A 204 -1.38 16.68 -9.85
C ALA A 204 -0.09 15.82 -9.78
N LEU A 205 0.28 15.31 -8.61
CA LEU A 205 1.43 14.41 -8.48
C LEU A 205 1.10 13.02 -9.05
N VAL A 206 -0.11 12.51 -8.82
CA VAL A 206 -0.58 11.26 -9.43
C VAL A 206 -0.57 11.37 -10.95
N ALA A 207 -1.09 12.47 -11.50
CA ALA A 207 -1.14 12.72 -12.95
C ALA A 207 0.25 12.89 -13.59
N LYS A 208 1.24 13.40 -12.84
CA LYS A 208 2.64 13.56 -13.25
C LYS A 208 3.42 12.24 -13.26
N ALA A 209 3.06 11.31 -12.39
CA ALA A 209 3.79 10.04 -12.21
C ALA A 209 3.38 8.99 -13.26
N THR A 210 4.29 8.02 -13.49
CA THR A 210 3.94 6.75 -14.11
C THR A 210 3.33 5.84 -13.05
N VAL A 211 2.06 5.50 -13.22
CA VAL A 211 1.25 4.88 -12.18
C VAL A 211 1.14 3.38 -12.37
N PHE A 212 1.43 2.66 -11.29
CA PHE A 212 1.25 1.22 -11.17
C PHE A 212 0.30 0.89 -10.01
N THR A 213 -0.40 -0.24 -10.10
CA THR A 213 -1.33 -0.67 -9.06
C THR A 213 -1.37 -2.19 -8.93
N ASP A 214 -1.96 -2.67 -7.85
CA ASP A 214 -2.33 -4.08 -7.67
C ASP A 214 -3.63 -4.43 -8.43
N GLU A 215 -4.60 -3.49 -8.55
CA GLU A 215 -5.89 -3.68 -9.22
C GLU A 215 -6.41 -2.35 -9.77
N ILE A 216 -6.59 -2.23 -11.10
CA ILE A 216 -7.02 -0.98 -11.74
C ILE A 216 -8.42 -0.55 -11.27
N ALA A 217 -9.37 -1.48 -11.21
CA ALA A 217 -10.74 -1.18 -10.79
C ALA A 217 -10.81 -0.57 -9.38
N GLN A 218 -9.97 -1.03 -8.45
CA GLN A 218 -9.87 -0.46 -7.11
C GLN A 218 -9.10 0.87 -7.12
N ALA A 219 -8.01 0.99 -7.88
CA ALA A 219 -7.20 2.19 -7.95
C ALA A 219 -8.01 3.43 -8.35
N ILE A 220 -8.91 3.29 -9.31
CA ILE A 220 -9.73 4.38 -9.86
C ILE A 220 -10.98 4.70 -9.05
N THR A 221 -11.45 3.79 -8.18
CA THR A 221 -12.72 3.95 -7.44
C THR A 221 -12.52 4.27 -5.96
N ILE A 222 -11.57 3.61 -5.32
CA ILE A 222 -11.30 3.70 -3.88
C ILE A 222 -9.81 3.92 -3.56
N GLY A 223 -8.93 3.83 -4.57
CA GLY A 223 -7.49 4.01 -4.45
C GLY A 223 -7.04 5.46 -4.60
N GLU A 224 -5.75 5.66 -4.65
CA GLU A 224 -5.12 6.99 -4.73
C GLU A 224 -5.41 7.71 -6.06
N CYS A 225 -5.75 6.96 -7.12
CA CYS A 225 -6.03 7.54 -8.45
C CYS A 225 -7.43 8.14 -8.57
N GLN A 226 -8.37 7.85 -7.64
CA GLN A 226 -9.77 8.25 -7.71
C GLN A 226 -9.97 9.77 -7.95
N HIS A 227 -9.13 10.61 -7.34
CA HIS A 227 -9.25 12.07 -7.46
C HIS A 227 -8.72 12.57 -8.79
N ALA A 228 -7.58 12.08 -9.28
CA ALA A 228 -7.01 12.43 -10.58
C ALA A 228 -7.89 11.94 -11.76
N ILE A 229 -8.61 10.82 -11.58
CA ILE A 229 -9.61 10.35 -12.54
C ILE A 229 -10.84 11.26 -12.50
N ALA A 230 -11.35 11.60 -11.30
CA ALA A 230 -12.55 12.41 -11.13
C ALA A 230 -12.39 13.84 -11.65
N ASP A 231 -11.21 14.46 -11.53
CA ASP A 231 -10.93 15.81 -12.04
C ASP A 231 -10.43 15.83 -13.49
N GLY A 232 -10.29 14.66 -14.13
CA GLY A 232 -9.88 14.53 -15.52
C GLY A 232 -8.39 14.75 -15.81
N SER A 233 -7.55 14.90 -14.77
CA SER A 233 -6.09 15.08 -14.95
C SER A 233 -5.38 13.78 -15.34
N MET A 234 -6.05 12.63 -15.19
CA MET A 234 -5.56 11.30 -15.56
C MET A 234 -6.67 10.42 -16.09
N THR A 235 -6.32 9.43 -16.91
CA THR A 235 -7.26 8.39 -17.39
C THR A 235 -6.84 7.00 -16.94
N ALA A 236 -7.77 6.04 -16.90
CA ALA A 236 -7.50 4.68 -16.43
C ALA A 236 -6.49 3.92 -17.30
N GLU A 237 -6.40 4.24 -18.59
CA GLU A 237 -5.46 3.63 -19.55
C GLU A 237 -4.00 3.94 -19.24
N ARG A 238 -3.73 4.98 -18.43
CA ARG A 238 -2.39 5.33 -17.95
C ARG A 238 -1.93 4.52 -16.74
N ILE A 239 -2.79 3.65 -16.22
CA ILE A 239 -2.49 2.83 -15.05
C ILE A 239 -2.09 1.43 -15.50
N THR A 240 -0.96 0.94 -15.02
CA THR A 240 -0.46 -0.42 -15.30
C THR A 240 -0.57 -1.28 -14.06
N GLU A 241 -1.09 -2.50 -14.18
CA GLU A 241 -0.99 -3.46 -13.07
C GLU A 241 0.45 -3.94 -12.90
N ILE A 242 0.95 -3.93 -11.66
CA ILE A 242 2.33 -4.35 -11.35
C ILE A 242 2.61 -5.79 -11.77
N GLY A 243 1.58 -6.62 -11.87
CA GLY A 243 1.68 -7.98 -12.39
C GLY A 243 2.19 -8.03 -13.83
N ALA A 244 1.93 -7.02 -14.66
CA ALA A 244 2.47 -6.93 -16.01
C ALA A 244 3.98 -6.69 -16.01
N VAL A 245 4.48 -5.90 -15.03
CA VAL A 245 5.92 -5.68 -14.85
C VAL A 245 6.61 -6.96 -14.37
N ILE A 246 6.03 -7.62 -13.36
CA ILE A 246 6.57 -8.86 -12.79
C ILE A 246 6.64 -9.99 -13.84
N SER A 247 5.66 -10.06 -14.72
CA SER A 247 5.58 -11.07 -15.80
C SER A 247 6.38 -10.69 -17.06
N GLY A 248 7.07 -9.56 -17.08
CA GLY A 248 7.84 -9.08 -18.23
C GLY A 248 7.00 -8.55 -19.41
N LYS A 249 5.70 -8.36 -19.23
CA LYS A 249 4.80 -7.78 -20.24
C LYS A 249 4.88 -6.24 -20.32
N HIS A 250 5.46 -5.60 -19.31
CA HIS A 250 5.71 -4.18 -19.23
C HIS A 250 7.08 -3.92 -18.62
N SER A 251 7.81 -2.93 -19.13
CA SER A 251 9.20 -2.63 -18.70
C SER A 251 9.33 -2.08 -17.27
N GLY A 252 8.24 -1.60 -16.67
CA GLY A 252 8.30 -0.87 -15.40
C GLY A 252 8.81 0.56 -15.61
N ARG A 253 9.75 1.00 -14.78
CA ARG A 253 10.46 2.27 -14.90
C ARG A 253 11.25 2.31 -16.21
N THR A 254 11.16 3.41 -16.95
CA THR A 254 11.81 3.60 -18.26
C THR A 254 12.93 4.63 -18.26
N SER A 255 12.99 5.52 -17.27
CA SER A 255 14.07 6.49 -17.14
C SER A 255 14.45 6.78 -15.68
N ALA A 256 15.66 7.31 -15.49
CA ALA A 256 16.18 7.69 -14.17
C ALA A 256 15.39 8.84 -13.54
N ASP A 257 14.89 9.78 -14.35
CA ASP A 257 14.18 10.97 -13.88
C ASP A 257 12.67 10.77 -13.70
N GLU A 258 12.16 9.63 -14.15
CA GLU A 258 10.74 9.30 -14.03
C GLU A 258 10.31 9.19 -12.56
N ILE A 259 9.21 9.82 -12.19
CA ILE A 259 8.54 9.56 -10.92
C ILE A 259 7.61 8.37 -11.13
N THR A 260 7.84 7.27 -10.42
CA THR A 260 6.94 6.12 -10.42
C THR A 260 6.09 6.11 -9.16
N LEU A 261 4.80 5.79 -9.29
CA LEU A 261 3.86 5.69 -8.19
C LEU A 261 3.22 4.31 -8.19
N PHE A 262 3.28 3.61 -7.08
CA PHE A 262 2.54 2.38 -6.85
C PHE A 262 1.35 2.65 -5.93
N ASN A 263 0.13 2.45 -6.43
CA ASN A 263 -1.10 2.54 -5.67
C ASN A 263 -1.46 1.14 -5.13
N GLY A 264 -1.06 0.85 -3.91
CA GLY A 264 -1.37 -0.40 -3.21
C GLY A 264 -2.72 -0.32 -2.52
N THR A 265 -3.78 -0.78 -3.19
CA THR A 265 -5.15 -0.81 -2.64
C THR A 265 -5.36 -2.01 -1.71
N GLY A 266 -4.55 -3.04 -1.89
CA GLY A 266 -4.67 -4.33 -1.20
C GLY A 266 -5.85 -5.15 -1.75
N VAL A 267 -5.53 -6.28 -2.32
CA VAL A 267 -6.49 -7.20 -2.94
C VAL A 267 -6.71 -8.45 -2.10
N GLY A 268 -7.87 -9.07 -2.21
CA GLY A 268 -8.22 -10.29 -1.49
C GLY A 268 -7.23 -11.41 -1.72
N LEU A 269 -6.77 -11.60 -2.95
CA LEU A 269 -5.79 -12.63 -3.32
C LEU A 269 -4.48 -12.56 -2.53
N GLN A 270 -4.01 -11.36 -2.15
CA GLN A 270 -2.80 -11.24 -1.31
C GLN A 270 -3.01 -11.84 0.08
N ASP A 271 -4.21 -11.63 0.66
CA ASP A 271 -4.57 -12.20 1.97
C ASP A 271 -4.76 -13.72 1.88
N LEU A 272 -5.39 -14.21 0.80
CA LEU A 272 -5.63 -15.63 0.58
C LEU A 272 -4.35 -16.41 0.32
N SER A 273 -3.42 -15.88 -0.50
CA SER A 273 -2.14 -16.51 -0.78
C SER A 273 -1.36 -16.77 0.51
N VAL A 274 -1.21 -15.74 1.37
CA VAL A 274 -0.46 -15.87 2.64
C VAL A 274 -1.18 -16.76 3.66
N ALA A 275 -2.51 -16.87 3.61
CA ALA A 275 -3.28 -17.68 4.54
C ALA A 275 -3.38 -19.16 4.11
N SER A 276 -3.08 -19.46 2.84
CA SER A 276 -3.14 -20.83 2.30
C SER A 276 -1.81 -21.60 2.46
N ASP A 277 -0.70 -20.87 2.66
CA ASP A 277 0.63 -21.42 2.95
C ASP A 277 0.76 -21.79 4.44
#